data_f400cfdc6c5dc3e9d9d6ea77a636f06c
#
_entry.id   f400cfdc6c5dc3e9d9d6ea77a636f06c
#
_cell.length_a   1.000
_cell.length_b   1.000
_cell.length_c   1.000
_cell.angle_alpha   90.00
_cell.angle_beta   90.00
_cell.angle_gamma   90.00
#
_symmetry.space_group_name_H-M   'P 1'
#
loop_
_entity.id
_entity.type
_entity.pdbx_description
1 polymer ?
#
loop_
_entity_poly.entity_id
_entity_poly.type
_entity_poly.pdbx_seq_one_letter_code
_entity_poly.pdbx_strand_id
1 'polypeptide(L)'
;FWSDNGSFDRVFESSVSRLFKNNLLDISVLHGDGTTTAAKKGGDNIGRNGHKHMSGDKIVSISDRNCNVIAPFVTAPGNKNESPMFPDAFKSLKRIAKSVGFSLRGCVMSLDRVYDSKQNRKMIFNAKMTPNINENKRNRKATKRGRKRFFSASIFKERFRTIERVFAWEDKFKRLLVRFEHISAHHYSMKTIAYTMINLRHFCKP
;
A
#
# COMPACT_ATOMS: atom_id res chain seq x y z
N PHE A 1 -1.12 -12.39 21.82
CA PHE A 1 -1.10 -13.77 21.34
C PHE A 1 -1.36 -13.88 19.83
N TRP A 2 -2.53 -13.47 19.31
CA TRP A 2 -2.83 -13.59 17.88
C TRP A 2 -2.11 -12.56 17.00
N SER A 3 -1.75 -11.41 17.56
CA SER A 3 -0.91 -10.40 16.89
C SER A 3 0.51 -10.91 16.67
N ASP A 4 1.02 -11.78 17.54
CA ASP A 4 2.43 -12.16 17.58
C ASP A 4 2.71 -13.45 16.80
N ASN A 5 1.71 -14.30 16.62
CA ASN A 5 1.86 -15.60 15.96
C ASN A 5 1.54 -15.59 14.45
N GLY A 6 1.30 -14.42 13.86
CA GLY A 6 1.01 -14.25 12.44
C GLY A 6 -0.36 -14.77 11.99
N SER A 7 -1.31 -15.02 12.91
CA SER A 7 -2.63 -15.52 12.55
C SER A 7 -3.39 -14.60 11.63
N PHE A 8 -3.36 -13.29 11.91
CA PHE A 8 -4.04 -12.30 11.08
C PHE A 8 -3.41 -12.17 9.69
N ASP A 9 -2.10 -12.30 9.58
CA ASP A 9 -1.40 -12.29 8.28
C ASP A 9 -1.81 -13.50 7.44
N ARG A 10 -1.96 -14.69 8.04
CA ARG A 10 -2.44 -15.89 7.34
C ARG A 10 -3.88 -15.74 6.87
N VAL A 11 -4.76 -15.13 7.67
CA VAL A 11 -6.14 -14.85 7.26
C VAL A 11 -6.19 -13.85 6.12
N PHE A 12 -5.37 -12.79 6.19
CA PHE A 12 -5.24 -11.83 5.11
C PHE A 12 -4.76 -12.50 3.80
N GLU A 13 -3.70 -13.28 3.85
CA GLU A 13 -3.16 -14.00 2.70
C GLU A 13 -4.18 -14.98 2.10
N SER A 14 -4.96 -15.66 2.96
CA SER A 14 -6.06 -16.51 2.54
C SER A 14 -7.16 -15.73 1.81
N SER A 15 -7.45 -14.48 2.23
CA SER A 15 -8.41 -13.63 1.54
C SER A 15 -7.94 -13.28 0.12
N VAL A 16 -6.66 -12.96 -0.06
CA VAL A 16 -6.07 -12.69 -1.39
C VAL A 16 -6.11 -13.94 -2.27
N SER A 17 -5.75 -15.10 -1.71
CA SER A 17 -5.84 -16.38 -2.42
C SER A 17 -7.28 -16.69 -2.87
N ARG A 18 -8.27 -16.42 -2.02
CA ARG A 18 -9.68 -16.61 -2.36
C ARG A 18 -10.13 -15.68 -3.48
N LEU A 19 -9.71 -14.41 -3.47
CA LEU A 19 -9.99 -13.47 -4.54
C LEU A 19 -9.38 -13.95 -5.87
N PHE A 20 -8.12 -14.41 -5.85
CA PHE A 20 -7.44 -14.93 -7.04
C PHE A 20 -8.15 -16.14 -7.62
N LYS A 21 -8.49 -17.14 -6.80
CA LYS A 21 -9.20 -18.36 -7.22
C LYS A 21 -10.58 -18.09 -7.83
N ASN A 22 -11.21 -16.97 -7.45
CA ASN A 22 -12.53 -16.58 -7.96
C ASN A 22 -12.44 -15.51 -9.08
N ASN A 23 -11.25 -15.25 -9.65
CA ASN A 23 -11.02 -14.27 -10.71
C ASN A 23 -11.49 -12.84 -10.36
N LEU A 24 -11.41 -12.46 -9.08
CA LEU A 24 -11.82 -11.15 -8.57
C LEU A 24 -10.68 -10.14 -8.46
N LEU A 25 -9.43 -10.55 -8.77
CA LEU A 25 -8.28 -9.65 -8.83
C LEU A 25 -8.11 -9.07 -10.23
N ASP A 26 -7.97 -7.76 -10.33
CA ASP A 26 -7.47 -7.08 -11.53
C ASP A 26 -6.07 -6.49 -11.25
N ILE A 27 -5.06 -7.32 -11.46
CA ILE A 27 -3.65 -6.97 -11.25
C ILE A 27 -3.00 -6.26 -12.44
N SER A 28 -3.74 -5.95 -13.50
CA SER A 28 -3.20 -5.23 -14.67
C SER A 28 -2.57 -3.90 -14.30
N VAL A 29 -3.15 -3.22 -13.30
CA VAL A 29 -2.60 -2.04 -12.64
C VAL A 29 -2.68 -2.20 -11.12
N LEU A 30 -1.57 -1.95 -10.47
CA LEU A 30 -1.46 -1.92 -9.01
C LEU A 30 -1.23 -0.48 -8.55
N HIS A 31 -1.96 -0.04 -7.56
CA HIS A 31 -1.84 1.28 -6.97
C HIS A 31 -1.23 1.18 -5.58
N GLY A 32 -0.12 1.87 -5.35
CA GLY A 32 0.50 1.97 -4.02
C GLY A 32 0.43 3.39 -3.49
N ASP A 33 0.10 3.53 -2.21
CA ASP A 33 0.08 4.81 -1.53
C ASP A 33 0.26 4.66 -0.02
N GLY A 34 0.56 5.80 0.64
CA GLY A 34 0.70 5.87 2.09
C GLY A 34 -0.47 6.58 2.76
N THR A 35 -0.83 6.12 3.94
CA THR A 35 -1.73 6.86 4.84
C THR A 35 -1.14 6.97 6.22
N THR A 36 -1.57 8.01 6.98
CA THR A 36 -1.09 8.30 8.34
C THR A 36 -2.27 8.25 9.30
N THR A 37 -2.13 7.49 10.37
CA THR A 37 -3.11 7.42 11.47
C THR A 37 -2.62 8.24 12.65
N ALA A 38 -3.47 9.13 13.18
CA ALA A 38 -3.16 9.89 14.37
C ALA A 38 -3.08 8.98 15.61
N ALA A 39 -2.08 9.20 16.47
CA ALA A 39 -1.99 8.55 17.78
C ALA A 39 -2.32 9.55 18.89
N LYS A 40 -3.22 9.19 19.80
CA LYS A 40 -3.70 10.08 20.87
C LYS A 40 -2.95 9.92 22.18
N LYS A 41 -2.44 8.73 22.49
CA LYS A 41 -1.85 8.41 23.80
C LYS A 41 -0.35 8.10 23.75
N GLY A 42 0.35 8.45 22.67
CA GLY A 42 1.75 8.01 22.51
C GLY A 42 1.85 6.52 22.20
N GLY A 43 3.01 5.93 22.44
CA GLY A 43 3.31 4.52 22.16
C GLY A 43 4.54 4.35 21.25
N ASP A 44 4.82 3.11 20.89
CA ASP A 44 5.89 2.77 19.95
C ASP A 44 5.55 3.20 18.50
N ASN A 45 6.57 3.31 17.65
CA ASN A 45 6.44 3.60 16.22
C ASN A 45 5.65 4.90 15.91
N ILE A 46 5.72 5.91 16.79
CA ILE A 46 5.07 7.20 16.60
C ILE A 46 6.08 8.24 16.17
N GLY A 47 5.71 9.11 15.25
CA GLY A 47 6.49 10.26 14.81
C GLY A 47 5.61 11.44 14.43
N ARG A 48 6.12 12.68 14.65
CA ARG A 48 5.39 13.90 14.29
C ARG A 48 5.48 14.15 12.77
N ASN A 49 4.34 14.06 12.09
CA ASN A 49 4.21 14.45 10.69
C ASN A 49 4.08 15.97 10.59
N GLY A 50 5.14 16.64 10.09
CA GLY A 50 5.15 18.10 9.97
C GLY A 50 4.14 18.64 8.95
N HIS A 51 3.83 17.89 7.88
CA HIS A 51 2.87 18.30 6.86
C HIS A 51 1.41 18.22 7.36
N LYS A 52 1.08 17.16 8.09
CA LYS A 52 -0.28 16.95 8.64
C LYS A 52 -0.44 17.52 10.04
N HIS A 53 0.61 18.12 10.62
CA HIS A 53 0.64 18.67 11.99
C HIS A 53 0.12 17.71 13.07
N MET A 54 0.34 16.40 12.91
CA MET A 54 -0.13 15.37 13.82
C MET A 54 0.98 14.37 14.16
N SER A 55 0.92 13.81 15.36
CA SER A 55 1.75 12.68 15.76
C SER A 55 1.01 11.38 15.49
N GLY A 56 1.70 10.40 14.93
CA GLY A 56 1.08 9.12 14.57
C GLY A 56 2.04 8.18 13.88
N ASP A 57 1.48 7.17 13.32
CA ASP A 57 2.18 6.21 12.48
C ASP A 57 1.69 6.26 11.02
N LYS A 58 2.47 5.67 10.15
CA LYS A 58 2.24 5.66 8.72
C LYS A 58 2.30 4.23 8.20
N ILE A 59 1.44 3.93 7.24
CA ILE A 59 1.51 2.69 6.47
C ILE A 59 1.67 2.99 4.98
N VAL A 60 2.27 2.04 4.24
CA VAL A 60 2.22 1.98 2.78
C VAL A 60 1.51 0.70 2.40
N SER A 61 0.47 0.82 1.59
CA SER A 61 -0.37 -0.29 1.12
C SER A 61 -0.41 -0.35 -0.40
N ILE A 62 -0.73 -1.53 -0.94
CA ILE A 62 -0.86 -1.77 -2.39
C ILE A 62 -2.21 -2.43 -2.65
N SER A 63 -2.98 -1.85 -3.57
CA SER A 63 -4.25 -2.40 -4.03
C SER A 63 -4.23 -2.69 -5.54
N ASP A 64 -5.11 -3.58 -5.97
CA ASP A 64 -5.43 -3.80 -7.38
C ASP A 64 -6.49 -2.80 -7.88
N ARG A 65 -6.88 -2.88 -9.16
CA ARG A 65 -7.92 -2.01 -9.74
C ARG A 65 -9.31 -2.25 -9.19
N ASN A 66 -9.58 -3.42 -8.63
CA ASN A 66 -10.85 -3.75 -7.98
C ASN A 66 -10.90 -3.32 -6.51
N CYS A 67 -9.95 -2.50 -6.04
CA CYS A 67 -9.82 -2.04 -4.66
C CYS A 67 -9.62 -3.19 -3.65
N ASN A 68 -8.97 -4.27 -4.06
CA ASN A 68 -8.54 -5.31 -3.14
C ASN A 68 -7.13 -5.00 -2.64
N VAL A 69 -6.89 -5.11 -1.35
CA VAL A 69 -5.55 -5.00 -0.78
C VAL A 69 -4.83 -6.33 -1.02
N ILE A 70 -3.73 -6.29 -1.78
CA ILE A 70 -3.07 -7.52 -2.28
C ILE A 70 -1.73 -7.81 -1.62
N ALA A 71 -1.25 -6.95 -0.74
CA ALA A 71 -0.03 -7.18 0.02
C ALA A 71 -0.19 -6.65 1.44
N PRO A 72 0.46 -7.28 2.44
CA PRO A 72 0.57 -6.70 3.77
C PRO A 72 1.19 -5.32 3.68
N PHE A 73 0.64 -4.37 4.41
CA PHE A 73 1.18 -3.02 4.50
C PHE A 73 2.48 -2.98 5.31
N VAL A 74 3.29 -1.97 5.04
CA VAL A 74 4.53 -1.67 5.76
C VAL A 74 4.30 -0.45 6.64
N THR A 75 4.86 -0.48 7.84
CA THR A 75 4.64 0.54 8.86
C THR A 75 5.89 1.34 9.17
N ALA A 76 5.72 2.61 9.51
CA ALA A 76 6.80 3.47 10.00
C ALA A 76 6.23 4.60 10.88
N PRO A 77 7.08 5.27 11.70
CA PRO A 77 6.69 6.50 12.37
C PRO A 77 6.22 7.57 11.38
N GLY A 78 5.24 8.39 11.78
CA GLY A 78 4.60 9.37 10.91
C GLY A 78 5.52 10.42 10.28
N ASN A 79 6.71 10.66 10.85
CA ASN A 79 7.75 11.55 10.31
C ASN A 79 8.60 10.92 9.20
N LYS A 80 8.51 9.62 8.97
CA LYS A 80 9.27 8.95 7.91
C LYS A 80 8.70 9.27 6.52
N ASN A 81 9.59 9.37 5.54
CA ASN A 81 9.19 9.48 4.15
C ASN A 81 8.67 8.12 3.63
N GLU A 82 7.67 8.14 2.76
CA GLU A 82 7.05 6.94 2.19
C GLU A 82 7.93 6.24 1.15
N SER A 83 8.72 7.00 0.40
CA SER A 83 9.57 6.45 -0.65
C SER A 83 10.55 5.37 -0.17
N PRO A 84 11.22 5.50 0.97
CA PRO A 84 12.05 4.44 1.56
C PRO A 84 11.27 3.23 2.07
N MET A 85 9.97 3.33 2.33
CA MET A 85 9.13 2.21 2.77
C MET A 85 8.70 1.30 1.61
N PHE A 86 8.69 1.83 0.39
CA PHE A 86 8.20 1.11 -0.78
C PHE A 86 8.98 -0.18 -1.10
N PRO A 87 10.32 -0.27 -0.96
CA PRO A 87 11.04 -1.52 -1.16
C PRO A 87 10.51 -2.70 -0.34
N ASP A 88 10.16 -2.48 0.92
CA ASP A 88 9.60 -3.52 1.79
C ASP A 88 8.15 -3.85 1.41
N ALA A 89 7.33 -2.86 1.08
CA ALA A 89 5.98 -3.08 0.56
C ALA A 89 6.01 -3.88 -0.75
N PHE A 90 6.95 -3.59 -1.63
CA PHE A 90 7.13 -4.31 -2.89
C PHE A 90 7.67 -5.75 -2.68
N LYS A 91 8.53 -5.95 -1.68
CA LYS A 91 8.98 -7.29 -1.26
C LYS A 91 7.81 -8.13 -0.75
N SER A 92 6.94 -7.53 0.07
CA SER A 92 5.71 -8.17 0.56
C SER A 92 4.78 -8.55 -0.60
N LEU A 93 4.58 -7.65 -1.57
CA LEU A 93 3.81 -7.94 -2.78
C LEU A 93 4.37 -9.15 -3.55
N LYS A 94 5.69 -9.19 -3.78
CA LYS A 94 6.32 -10.33 -4.47
C LYS A 94 6.16 -11.64 -3.70
N ARG A 95 6.22 -11.59 -2.38
CA ARG A 95 6.00 -12.76 -1.52
C ARG A 95 4.58 -13.30 -1.70
N ILE A 96 3.58 -12.42 -1.62
CA ILE A 96 2.18 -12.81 -1.81
C ILE A 96 1.92 -13.32 -3.23
N ALA A 97 2.43 -12.63 -4.26
CA ALA A 97 2.29 -13.08 -5.64
C ALA A 97 2.82 -14.50 -5.85
N LYS A 98 3.99 -14.81 -5.25
CA LYS A 98 4.57 -16.16 -5.28
C LYS A 98 3.73 -17.17 -4.50
N SER A 99 3.27 -16.85 -3.31
CA SER A 99 2.49 -17.73 -2.44
C SER A 99 1.12 -18.05 -3.03
N VAL A 100 0.44 -17.05 -3.58
CA VAL A 100 -0.90 -17.19 -4.17
C VAL A 100 -0.85 -17.75 -5.61
N GLY A 101 0.25 -17.53 -6.33
CA GLY A 101 0.48 -18.08 -7.68
C GLY A 101 0.14 -17.13 -8.83
N PHE A 102 0.06 -15.80 -8.61
CA PHE A 102 -0.15 -14.86 -9.71
C PHE A 102 1.15 -14.19 -10.17
N SER A 103 1.18 -13.81 -11.45
CA SER A 103 2.35 -13.17 -12.07
C SER A 103 2.24 -11.66 -12.06
N LEU A 104 3.31 -10.98 -11.65
CA LEU A 104 3.43 -9.52 -11.73
C LEU A 104 3.97 -9.04 -13.10
N ARG A 105 4.36 -9.97 -13.98
CA ARG A 105 4.93 -9.64 -15.29
C ARG A 105 3.90 -8.92 -16.17
N GLY A 106 4.29 -7.77 -16.72
CA GLY A 106 3.44 -6.94 -17.57
C GLY A 106 2.51 -6.00 -16.82
N CYS A 107 2.36 -6.15 -15.49
CA CYS A 107 1.54 -5.25 -14.68
C CYS A 107 2.14 -3.84 -14.63
N VAL A 108 1.30 -2.84 -14.42
CA VAL A 108 1.70 -1.45 -14.15
C VAL A 108 1.68 -1.19 -12.65
N MET A 109 2.76 -0.64 -12.10
CA MET A 109 2.79 -0.13 -10.73
C MET A 109 2.64 1.39 -10.74
N SER A 110 1.50 1.89 -10.30
CA SER A 110 1.17 3.31 -10.25
C SER A 110 1.36 3.86 -8.84
N LEU A 111 2.23 4.86 -8.73
CA LEU A 111 2.63 5.47 -7.46
C LEU A 111 2.66 6.99 -7.57
N ASP A 112 2.52 7.69 -6.45
CA ASP A 112 2.66 9.14 -6.39
C ASP A 112 4.11 9.59 -6.64
N ARG A 113 4.26 10.88 -6.93
CA ARG A 113 5.53 11.56 -7.18
C ARG A 113 6.55 11.38 -6.03
N VAL A 114 6.11 11.24 -4.81
CA VAL A 114 6.98 11.04 -3.64
C VAL A 114 7.83 9.78 -3.78
N TYR A 115 7.34 8.78 -4.52
CA TYR A 115 8.05 7.52 -4.78
C TYR A 115 9.02 7.57 -5.96
N ASP A 116 9.16 8.73 -6.66
CA ASP A 116 10.08 8.86 -7.81
C ASP A 116 11.55 8.82 -7.37
N SER A 117 12.11 7.63 -7.35
CA SER A 117 13.52 7.37 -7.15
C SER A 117 14.06 6.39 -8.19
N LYS A 118 15.36 6.46 -8.47
CA LYS A 118 16.06 5.50 -9.36
C LYS A 118 15.90 4.07 -8.84
N GLN A 119 16.01 3.90 -7.53
CA GLN A 119 15.90 2.60 -6.87
C GLN A 119 14.51 1.98 -7.04
N ASN A 120 13.44 2.73 -6.73
CA ASN A 120 12.06 2.24 -6.86
C ASN A 120 11.72 1.87 -8.30
N ARG A 121 12.07 2.74 -9.27
CA ARG A 121 11.85 2.44 -10.69
C ARG A 121 12.61 1.21 -11.15
N LYS A 122 13.89 1.07 -10.77
CA LYS A 122 14.72 -0.10 -11.13
C LYS A 122 14.13 -1.38 -10.56
N MET A 123 13.64 -1.33 -9.32
CA MET A 123 13.05 -2.47 -8.63
C MET A 123 11.76 -2.96 -9.33
N ILE A 124 10.86 -2.04 -9.69
CA ILE A 124 9.64 -2.33 -10.45
C ILE A 124 10.00 -2.90 -11.83
N PHE A 125 10.91 -2.27 -12.54
CA PHE A 125 11.34 -2.72 -13.86
C PHE A 125 12.00 -4.11 -13.83
N ASN A 126 12.84 -4.39 -12.84
CA ASN A 126 13.46 -5.71 -12.67
C ASN A 126 12.45 -6.83 -12.40
N ALA A 127 11.27 -6.50 -11.86
CA ALA A 127 10.16 -7.42 -11.71
C ALA A 127 9.33 -7.60 -12.99
N LYS A 128 9.81 -7.06 -14.13
CA LYS A 128 9.11 -7.07 -15.44
C LYS A 128 7.78 -6.31 -15.42
N MET A 129 7.65 -5.35 -14.50
CA MET A 129 6.52 -4.43 -14.39
C MET A 129 6.86 -3.07 -15.00
N THR A 130 5.84 -2.28 -15.31
CA THR A 130 5.99 -0.91 -15.82
C THR A 130 5.76 0.11 -14.69
N PRO A 131 6.75 0.93 -14.33
CA PRO A 131 6.55 1.98 -13.33
C PRO A 131 5.78 3.16 -13.92
N ASN A 132 4.59 3.47 -13.39
CA ASN A 132 3.79 4.65 -13.69
C ASN A 132 3.91 5.65 -12.53
N ILE A 133 4.99 6.41 -12.50
CA ILE A 133 5.30 7.37 -11.44
C ILE A 133 5.52 8.73 -12.08
N ASN A 134 4.81 9.77 -11.60
CA ASN A 134 5.06 11.13 -12.07
C ASN A 134 6.46 11.59 -11.66
N GLU A 135 7.16 12.28 -12.56
CA GLU A 135 8.53 12.71 -12.28
C GLU A 135 8.57 13.83 -11.21
N ASN A 136 9.44 13.65 -10.21
CA ASN A 136 9.72 14.68 -9.23
C ASN A 136 10.78 15.66 -9.79
N LYS A 137 10.35 16.88 -10.11
CA LYS A 137 11.22 17.92 -10.69
C LYS A 137 11.99 18.74 -9.63
N ARG A 138 11.72 18.56 -8.33
CA ARG A 138 12.28 19.42 -7.26
C ARG A 138 13.81 19.52 -7.23
N ASN A 139 14.51 18.45 -7.65
CA ASN A 139 15.99 18.38 -7.59
C ASN A 139 16.64 18.40 -8.98
N ARG A 140 15.92 18.86 -10.03
CA ARG A 140 16.46 18.88 -11.39
C ARG A 140 16.88 20.26 -11.81
N LYS A 141 18.19 20.41 -12.06
CA LYS A 141 18.79 21.62 -12.63
C LYS A 141 18.80 21.63 -14.17
N ALA A 142 18.61 20.48 -14.83
CA ALA A 142 18.65 20.36 -16.29
C ALA A 142 17.67 19.29 -16.80
N THR A 143 17.25 19.41 -18.07
CA THR A 143 16.47 18.39 -18.76
C THR A 143 17.30 17.13 -18.98
N LYS A 144 16.72 15.97 -18.69
CA LYS A 144 17.38 14.68 -18.99
C LYS A 144 17.43 14.44 -20.48
N ARG A 145 18.59 14.09 -21.00
CA ARG A 145 18.74 13.51 -22.34
C ARG A 145 18.25 12.06 -22.34
N GLY A 146 17.72 11.60 -23.46
CA GLY A 146 17.30 10.23 -23.69
C GLY A 146 15.78 10.02 -23.68
N ARG A 147 15.35 8.75 -23.75
CA ARG A 147 13.93 8.38 -23.82
C ARG A 147 13.14 8.90 -22.62
N LYS A 148 12.00 9.54 -22.89
CA LYS A 148 11.06 9.95 -21.85
C LYS A 148 10.56 8.74 -21.07
N ARG A 149 10.41 8.88 -19.75
CA ARG A 149 9.86 7.84 -18.90
C ARG A 149 8.37 7.67 -19.18
N PHE A 150 7.91 6.44 -19.14
CA PHE A 150 6.48 6.16 -19.22
C PHE A 150 5.74 6.83 -18.07
N PHE A 151 4.66 7.53 -18.40
CA PHE A 151 3.69 8.05 -17.44
C PHE A 151 2.34 8.20 -18.14
N SER A 152 1.34 7.48 -17.65
CA SER A 152 -0.06 7.62 -18.05
C SER A 152 -0.82 8.37 -16.95
N ALA A 153 -1.32 9.55 -17.29
CA ALA A 153 -2.12 10.36 -16.38
C ALA A 153 -3.49 9.73 -16.09
N SER A 154 -4.06 8.98 -17.05
CA SER A 154 -5.32 8.27 -16.84
C SER A 154 -5.17 7.18 -15.78
N ILE A 155 -4.14 6.31 -15.91
CA ILE A 155 -3.83 5.30 -14.90
C ILE A 155 -3.54 5.94 -13.54
N PHE A 156 -2.80 7.05 -13.52
CA PHE A 156 -2.51 7.75 -12.26
C PHE A 156 -3.79 8.26 -11.56
N LYS A 157 -4.76 8.77 -12.33
CA LYS A 157 -6.05 9.25 -11.80
C LYS A 157 -6.92 8.12 -11.24
N GLU A 158 -6.73 6.88 -11.66
CA GLU A 158 -7.46 5.72 -11.10
C GLU A 158 -7.23 5.54 -9.60
N ARG A 159 -6.12 6.05 -9.04
CA ARG A 159 -5.82 5.99 -7.60
C ARG A 159 -6.96 6.51 -6.73
N PHE A 160 -7.67 7.56 -7.18
CA PHE A 160 -8.82 8.14 -6.46
C PHE A 160 -10.01 7.17 -6.34
N ARG A 161 -10.09 6.21 -7.26
CA ARG A 161 -11.13 5.17 -7.28
C ARG A 161 -10.66 3.82 -6.76
N THR A 162 -9.38 3.70 -6.41
CA THR A 162 -8.73 2.45 -5.98
C THR A 162 -8.13 2.61 -4.60
N ILE A 163 -6.85 2.89 -4.47
CA ILE A 163 -6.17 2.90 -3.16
C ILE A 163 -6.76 3.95 -2.18
N GLU A 164 -7.17 5.13 -2.66
CA GLU A 164 -7.81 6.12 -1.79
C GLU A 164 -9.21 5.68 -1.36
N ARG A 165 -9.94 4.94 -2.21
CA ARG A 165 -11.19 4.31 -1.81
C ARG A 165 -10.98 3.23 -0.75
N VAL A 166 -9.90 2.46 -0.83
CA VAL A 166 -9.54 1.49 0.22
C VAL A 166 -9.32 2.19 1.55
N PHE A 167 -8.60 3.31 1.57
CA PHE A 167 -8.41 4.10 2.79
C PHE A 167 -9.73 4.68 3.31
N ALA A 168 -10.60 5.18 2.42
CA ALA A 168 -11.93 5.64 2.81
C ALA A 168 -12.83 4.52 3.37
N TRP A 169 -12.64 3.27 2.92
CA TRP A 169 -13.31 2.12 3.54
C TRP A 169 -12.69 1.72 4.88
N GLU A 170 -11.37 1.83 5.02
CA GLU A 170 -10.70 1.66 6.31
C GLU A 170 -11.25 2.65 7.35
N ASP A 171 -11.47 3.90 6.97
CA ASP A 171 -11.99 4.95 7.85
C ASP A 171 -13.42 4.64 8.38
N LYS A 172 -14.19 3.77 7.73
CA LYS A 172 -15.48 3.29 8.24
C LYS A 172 -15.33 2.41 9.48
N PHE A 173 -14.18 1.81 9.68
CA PHE A 173 -13.84 1.13 10.92
C PHE A 173 -13.42 2.15 11.97
N LYS A 174 -14.38 2.74 12.66
CA LYS A 174 -14.19 3.86 13.60
C LYS A 174 -13.02 3.65 14.58
N ARG A 175 -12.75 2.39 14.94
CA ARG A 175 -11.65 2.03 15.84
C ARG A 175 -10.26 2.28 15.23
N LEU A 176 -10.16 2.37 13.89
CA LEU A 176 -8.91 2.58 13.16
C LEU A 176 -8.62 4.04 12.80
N LEU A 177 -9.61 4.94 12.94
CA LEU A 177 -9.44 6.38 12.66
C LEU A 177 -8.36 7.03 13.51
N VAL A 178 -8.22 6.57 14.76
CA VAL A 178 -7.25 7.07 15.71
C VAL A 178 -6.65 5.87 16.45
N ARG A 179 -5.34 5.87 16.55
CA ARG A 179 -4.62 4.87 17.34
C ARG A 179 -4.62 5.26 18.82
N PHE A 180 -5.14 4.37 19.64
CA PHE A 180 -5.10 4.47 21.12
C PHE A 180 -4.14 3.45 21.73
N GLU A 181 -3.71 2.44 20.97
CA GLU A 181 -2.81 1.38 21.41
C GLU A 181 -1.39 1.92 21.57
N HIS A 182 -0.78 1.64 22.75
CA HIS A 182 0.63 1.91 22.98
C HIS A 182 1.52 0.97 22.14
N ILE A 183 1.11 -0.29 21.96
CA ILE A 183 1.81 -1.29 21.15
C ILE A 183 1.26 -1.25 19.72
N SER A 184 2.10 -0.84 18.79
CA SER A 184 1.71 -0.70 17.37
C SER A 184 1.22 -2.00 16.74
N ALA A 185 1.80 -3.13 17.11
CA ALA A 185 1.41 -4.44 16.61
C ALA A 185 -0.09 -4.73 16.83
N HIS A 186 -0.68 -4.29 17.95
CA HIS A 186 -2.11 -4.48 18.21
C HIS A 186 -2.97 -3.65 17.25
N HIS A 187 -2.61 -2.39 17.01
CA HIS A 187 -3.30 -1.53 16.05
C HIS A 187 -3.19 -2.08 14.62
N TYR A 188 -2.00 -2.51 14.22
CA TYR A 188 -1.77 -3.07 12.88
C TYR A 188 -2.49 -4.39 12.65
N SER A 189 -2.61 -5.22 13.67
CA SER A 189 -3.42 -6.43 13.59
C SER A 189 -4.89 -6.13 13.30
N MET A 190 -5.46 -5.10 13.93
CA MET A 190 -6.83 -4.65 13.62
C MET A 190 -6.95 -4.10 12.19
N LYS A 191 -5.94 -3.35 11.69
CA LYS A 191 -5.90 -2.92 10.29
C LYS A 191 -5.84 -4.11 9.33
N THR A 192 -5.05 -5.13 9.64
CA THR A 192 -4.98 -6.36 8.84
C THR A 192 -6.33 -7.07 8.75
N ILE A 193 -7.07 -7.12 9.86
CA ILE A 193 -8.44 -7.65 9.87
C ILE A 193 -9.37 -6.79 9.00
N ALA A 194 -9.31 -5.46 9.12
CA ALA A 194 -10.14 -4.56 8.32
C ALA A 194 -9.87 -4.73 6.82
N TYR A 195 -8.60 -4.84 6.41
CA TYR A 195 -8.24 -5.09 5.02
C TYR A 195 -8.69 -6.48 4.54
N THR A 196 -8.65 -7.48 5.41
CA THR A 196 -9.24 -8.80 5.13
C THR A 196 -10.75 -8.69 4.89
N MET A 197 -11.48 -7.95 5.72
CA MET A 197 -12.92 -7.72 5.54
C MET A 197 -13.22 -6.95 4.24
N ILE A 198 -12.41 -5.93 3.90
CA ILE A 198 -12.51 -5.22 2.63
C ILE A 198 -12.32 -6.19 1.45
N ASN A 199 -11.35 -7.10 1.51
CA ASN A 199 -11.14 -8.12 0.49
C ASN A 199 -12.33 -9.08 0.38
N LEU A 200 -12.92 -9.47 1.49
CA LEU A 200 -14.02 -10.42 1.54
C LEU A 200 -15.40 -9.83 1.16
N ARG A 201 -15.50 -8.51 0.95
CA ARG A 201 -16.77 -7.84 0.56
C ARG A 201 -17.44 -8.44 -0.66
N HIS A 202 -16.65 -8.99 -1.60
CA HIS A 202 -17.19 -9.63 -2.81
C HIS A 202 -17.98 -10.91 -2.53
N PHE A 203 -17.80 -11.50 -1.34
CA PHE A 203 -18.46 -12.75 -0.92
C PHE A 203 -19.61 -12.48 0.05
N CYS A 204 -19.78 -11.23 0.49
CA CYS A 204 -20.90 -10.82 1.31
C CYS A 204 -22.00 -10.29 0.38
N LYS A 205 -23.13 -10.99 0.31
CA LYS A 205 -24.32 -10.45 -0.36
C LYS A 205 -24.84 -9.27 0.45
N PRO A 206 -25.30 -8.17 -0.20
CA PRO A 206 -26.00 -7.09 0.50
C PRO A 206 -27.31 -7.61 1.10
#